data_9a2811259174f1617958e5f1f5ebfe27
#
_entry.id   9a2811259174f1617958e5f1f5ebfe27
#
_cell.length_a   1.000
_cell.length_b   1.000
_cell.length_c   1.000
_cell.angle_alpha   90.00
_cell.angle_beta   90.00
_cell.angle_gamma   90.00
#
_symmetry.space_group_name_H-M   'P 1'
#
loop_
_entity.id
_entity.type
_entity.pdbx_description
1 polymer ?
#
loop_
_entity_poly.entity_id
_entity_poly.type
_entity_poly.pdbx_seq_one_letter_code
_entity_poly.pdbx_strand_id
1 'polypeptide(L)'
;VVDVGCGPGWHLDQLTPPRLGLDLTGAMLNRARNRRPAVMLVQADVARLPFPPRSLGGAIASRVHTHLPRVDNPLALAELHRALKPEAPVFFHLIGDRWGTEFRGGGEFAGRLYSGWSLTDLDDLLTGAGFAVTRMVSTEGDDDHLVLARRAVTLPDTVGPNMGLLVCGLNPSVYSAEVGVGFGRPGNRFWPAAVAAGLVSNAFDPYHAIRHHRIGMTDLVKRPTRRAAELSTEEYELGLARVERLVRWLQPAAICFVGLAGWRAVRDRAAEAGVQADGLGGRPVYLMPSTSGLNAHSTLSDLTAHLVAARALGVRS
;
A
#
# COMPACT_ATOMS: atom_id res chain seq x y z
N VAL A 1 6.48 19.10 -9.62
CA VAL A 1 5.71 17.97 -10.17
C VAL A 1 6.67 16.96 -10.77
N VAL A 2 6.41 15.65 -10.61
CA VAL A 2 7.22 14.57 -11.19
C VAL A 2 6.43 13.82 -12.26
N ASP A 3 7.10 13.48 -13.37
CA ASP A 3 6.65 12.48 -14.34
C ASP A 3 7.36 11.16 -13.99
N VAL A 4 6.62 10.22 -13.42
CA VAL A 4 7.13 8.91 -12.97
C VAL A 4 7.06 7.93 -14.13
N GLY A 5 8.20 7.37 -14.52
CA GLY A 5 8.31 6.60 -15.75
C GLY A 5 8.22 7.50 -16.97
N CYS A 6 8.95 8.61 -16.98
CA CYS A 6 8.81 9.67 -18.00
C CYS A 6 9.20 9.20 -19.41
N GLY A 7 9.86 8.05 -19.55
CA GLY A 7 10.34 7.57 -20.84
C GLY A 7 11.17 8.63 -21.58
N PRO A 8 10.88 8.90 -22.87
CA PRO A 8 11.58 9.92 -23.63
C PRO A 8 11.08 11.36 -23.39
N GLY A 9 10.28 11.58 -22.32
CA GLY A 9 9.89 12.92 -21.86
C GLY A 9 8.68 13.53 -22.56
N TRP A 10 7.70 12.72 -22.99
CA TRP A 10 6.53 13.22 -23.73
C TRP A 10 5.66 14.19 -22.93
N HIS A 11 5.50 13.96 -21.63
CA HIS A 11 4.61 14.75 -20.76
C HIS A 11 5.32 15.94 -20.07
N LEU A 12 6.66 16.00 -20.12
CA LEU A 12 7.44 16.96 -19.34
C LEU A 12 7.10 18.42 -19.64
N ASP A 13 6.70 18.75 -20.89
CA ASP A 13 6.32 20.12 -21.24
C ASP A 13 4.98 20.56 -20.69
N GLN A 14 4.12 19.61 -20.40
CA GLN A 14 2.76 19.85 -19.89
C GLN A 14 2.75 20.09 -18.38
N LEU A 15 3.88 19.80 -17.70
CA LEU A 15 4.00 19.95 -16.25
C LEU A 15 4.37 21.38 -15.86
N THR A 16 3.71 21.87 -14.80
CA THR A 16 4.05 23.15 -14.18
C THR A 16 5.41 23.09 -13.49
N PRO A 17 6.33 24.02 -13.71
CA PRO A 17 7.60 24.11 -12.99
C PRO A 17 7.41 24.36 -11.46
N PRO A 18 8.33 23.93 -10.62
CA PRO A 18 9.47 23.07 -10.93
C PRO A 18 9.03 21.64 -11.29
N ARG A 19 9.62 21.09 -12.34
CA ARG A 19 9.27 19.78 -12.89
C ARG A 19 10.49 18.90 -13.07
N LEU A 20 10.31 17.60 -12.96
CA LEU A 20 11.35 16.61 -13.18
C LEU A 20 10.77 15.34 -13.79
N GLY A 21 11.59 14.62 -14.54
CA GLY A 21 11.29 13.29 -15.06
C GLY A 21 12.08 12.21 -14.30
N LEU A 22 11.44 11.09 -14.05
CA LEU A 22 12.07 9.91 -13.45
C LEU A 22 11.81 8.69 -14.33
N ASP A 23 12.86 7.92 -14.61
CA ASP A 23 12.75 6.64 -15.32
C ASP A 23 13.81 5.65 -14.83
N LEU A 24 13.52 4.36 -14.92
CA LEU A 24 14.47 3.30 -14.59
C LEU A 24 15.59 3.21 -15.64
N THR A 25 15.27 3.52 -16.90
CA THR A 25 16.12 3.23 -18.06
C THR A 25 16.92 4.44 -18.47
N GLY A 26 18.24 4.37 -18.31
CA GLY A 26 19.17 5.45 -18.73
C GLY A 26 19.05 5.82 -20.21
N ALA A 27 18.76 4.85 -21.09
CA ALA A 27 18.54 5.12 -22.52
C ALA A 27 17.30 6.02 -22.76
N MET A 28 16.23 5.85 -22.00
CA MET A 28 15.05 6.73 -22.07
C MET A 28 15.37 8.12 -21.54
N LEU A 29 16.09 8.22 -20.44
CA LEU A 29 16.52 9.51 -19.89
C LEU A 29 17.44 10.27 -20.85
N ASN A 30 18.31 9.58 -21.60
CA ASN A 30 19.11 10.21 -22.64
C ASN A 30 18.26 10.79 -23.78
N ARG A 31 17.22 10.06 -24.21
CA ARG A 31 16.24 10.57 -25.18
C ARG A 31 15.47 11.77 -24.62
N ALA A 32 15.06 11.71 -23.36
CA ALA A 32 14.39 12.82 -22.68
C ALA A 32 15.29 14.05 -22.58
N ARG A 33 16.59 13.88 -22.25
CA ARG A 33 17.58 14.97 -22.17
C ARG A 33 17.78 15.66 -23.53
N ASN A 34 17.89 14.88 -24.60
CA ASN A 34 18.02 15.44 -25.95
C ASN A 34 16.80 16.24 -26.37
N ARG A 35 15.62 15.82 -25.93
CA ARG A 35 14.35 16.49 -26.23
C ARG A 35 14.10 17.71 -25.34
N ARG A 36 14.53 17.64 -24.07
CA ARG A 36 14.25 18.62 -23.01
C ARG A 36 15.50 18.87 -22.14
N PRO A 37 16.51 19.57 -22.68
CA PRO A 37 17.81 19.74 -21.99
C PRO A 37 17.71 20.45 -20.63
N ALA A 38 16.70 21.32 -20.46
CA ALA A 38 16.52 22.13 -19.25
C ALA A 38 15.73 21.42 -18.13
N VAL A 39 15.19 20.21 -18.37
CA VAL A 39 14.41 19.49 -17.35
C VAL A 39 15.32 18.58 -16.52
N MET A 40 15.14 18.61 -15.21
CA MET A 40 15.84 17.70 -14.31
C MET A 40 15.37 16.26 -14.54
N LEU A 41 16.32 15.34 -14.69
CA LEU A 41 16.06 13.91 -14.91
C LEU A 41 16.76 13.08 -13.84
N VAL A 42 16.05 12.10 -13.30
CA VAL A 42 16.51 11.20 -12.24
C VAL A 42 16.37 9.76 -12.70
N GLN A 43 17.43 8.98 -12.62
CA GLN A 43 17.36 7.53 -12.83
C GLN A 43 17.02 6.85 -11.51
N ALA A 44 15.85 6.20 -11.44
CA ALA A 44 15.43 5.49 -10.25
C ALA A 44 14.32 4.48 -10.55
N ASP A 45 14.17 3.52 -9.62
CA ASP A 45 13.08 2.56 -9.58
C ASP A 45 11.86 3.19 -8.88
N VAL A 46 10.67 3.03 -9.47
CA VAL A 46 9.41 3.52 -8.88
C VAL A 46 9.07 2.85 -7.54
N ALA A 47 9.57 1.64 -7.29
CA ALA A 47 9.43 0.95 -6.02
C ALA A 47 10.40 1.47 -4.94
N ARG A 48 11.33 2.39 -5.28
CA ARG A 48 12.32 3.00 -4.37
C ARG A 48 12.62 4.44 -4.80
N LEU A 49 11.66 5.32 -4.61
CA LEU A 49 11.79 6.71 -5.03
C LEU A 49 12.85 7.46 -4.19
N PRO A 50 13.82 8.15 -4.82
CA PRO A 50 14.91 8.83 -4.12
C PRO A 50 14.50 10.22 -3.58
N PHE A 51 13.22 10.36 -3.24
CA PHE A 51 12.69 11.61 -2.73
C PHE A 51 12.39 11.53 -1.24
N PRO A 52 12.70 12.58 -0.48
CA PRO A 52 12.24 12.68 0.91
C PRO A 52 10.72 12.55 1.02
N PRO A 53 10.20 12.10 2.17
CA PRO A 53 8.75 12.11 2.41
C PRO A 53 8.18 13.51 2.19
N ARG A 54 7.00 13.60 1.55
CA ARG A 54 6.24 14.85 1.35
C ARG A 54 7.01 15.96 0.65
N SER A 55 7.90 15.61 -0.27
CA SER A 55 8.68 16.60 -1.04
C SER A 55 8.04 16.99 -2.37
N LEU A 56 7.19 16.11 -2.94
CA LEU A 56 6.59 16.29 -4.25
C LEU A 56 5.21 16.95 -4.17
N GLY A 57 4.98 17.98 -4.97
CA GLY A 57 3.70 18.70 -5.04
C GLY A 57 2.66 18.11 -5.98
N GLY A 58 3.01 17.06 -6.74
CA GLY A 58 2.13 16.35 -7.66
C GLY A 58 2.89 15.36 -8.52
N ALA A 59 2.18 14.43 -9.15
CA ALA A 59 2.78 13.42 -10.02
C ALA A 59 1.90 13.11 -11.23
N ILE A 60 2.57 12.72 -12.33
CA ILE A 60 1.99 11.93 -13.41
C ILE A 60 2.64 10.55 -13.38
N ALA A 61 1.85 9.50 -13.53
CA ALA A 61 2.28 8.12 -13.64
C ALA A 61 1.57 7.48 -14.84
N SER A 62 2.05 7.82 -16.04
CA SER A 62 1.44 7.36 -17.29
C SER A 62 2.05 6.02 -17.71
N ARG A 63 1.26 4.96 -17.64
CA ARG A 63 1.61 3.59 -18.04
C ARG A 63 2.85 2.98 -17.37
N VAL A 64 3.42 3.62 -16.34
CA VAL A 64 4.58 3.07 -15.63
C VAL A 64 4.17 1.87 -14.77
N HIS A 65 3.08 1.98 -14.02
CA HIS A 65 2.55 0.91 -13.17
C HIS A 65 2.03 -0.29 -13.97
N THR A 66 1.68 -0.07 -15.23
CA THR A 66 1.30 -1.12 -16.18
C THR A 66 2.43 -2.12 -16.47
N HIS A 67 3.69 -1.70 -16.32
CA HIS A 67 4.86 -2.53 -16.63
C HIS A 67 5.50 -3.19 -15.40
N LEU A 68 4.91 -3.01 -14.23
CA LEU A 68 5.28 -3.74 -13.01
C LEU A 68 4.43 -5.02 -12.89
N PRO A 69 4.95 -6.11 -12.30
CA PRO A 69 4.10 -7.19 -11.83
C PRO A 69 2.98 -6.65 -10.94
N ARG A 70 1.78 -7.20 -11.06
CA ARG A 70 0.64 -6.73 -10.25
C ARG A 70 0.96 -6.70 -8.75
N VAL A 71 1.64 -7.74 -8.27
CA VAL A 71 1.99 -7.90 -6.85
C VAL A 71 3.00 -6.86 -6.32
N ASP A 72 3.71 -6.16 -7.21
CA ASP A 72 4.69 -5.12 -6.85
C ASP A 72 4.08 -3.71 -6.86
N ASN A 73 2.90 -3.54 -7.48
CA ASN A 73 2.22 -2.25 -7.59
C ASN A 73 1.85 -1.62 -6.24
N PRO A 74 1.35 -2.37 -5.22
CA PRO A 74 1.02 -1.77 -3.93
C PRO A 74 2.20 -1.04 -3.29
N LEU A 75 3.39 -1.65 -3.31
CA LEU A 75 4.59 -1.07 -2.71
C LEU A 75 5.11 0.13 -3.52
N ALA A 76 5.03 0.08 -4.86
CA ALA A 76 5.41 1.19 -5.72
C ALA A 76 4.47 2.40 -5.52
N LEU A 77 3.17 2.16 -5.39
CA LEU A 77 2.21 3.22 -5.09
C LEU A 77 2.36 3.78 -3.66
N ALA A 78 2.70 2.92 -2.69
CA ALA A 78 3.01 3.35 -1.32
C ALA A 78 4.25 4.28 -1.29
N GLU A 79 5.28 3.99 -2.09
CA GLU A 79 6.45 4.87 -2.26
C GLU A 79 6.06 6.23 -2.87
N LEU A 80 5.18 6.24 -3.87
CA LEU A 80 4.68 7.48 -4.44
C LEU A 80 3.87 8.28 -3.41
N HIS A 81 2.98 7.60 -2.67
CA HIS A 81 2.22 8.22 -1.58
C HIS A 81 3.15 8.84 -0.52
N ARG A 82 4.21 8.14 -0.12
CA ARG A 82 5.20 8.63 0.84
C ARG A 82 5.87 9.93 0.36
N ALA A 83 6.25 9.99 -0.92
CA ALA A 83 6.98 11.11 -1.49
C ALA A 83 6.10 12.35 -1.75
N LEU A 84 4.79 12.18 -1.95
CA LEU A 84 3.85 13.25 -2.22
C LEU A 84 3.47 14.04 -0.96
N LYS A 85 3.25 15.35 -1.10
CA LYS A 85 2.63 16.19 -0.08
C LYS A 85 1.17 15.76 0.14
N PRO A 86 0.60 15.97 1.35
CA PRO A 86 -0.84 15.82 1.55
C PRO A 86 -1.64 16.59 0.50
N GLU A 87 -2.72 16.00 0.02
CA GLU A 87 -3.63 16.55 -1.01
C GLU A 87 -2.98 16.82 -2.38
N ALA A 88 -1.72 16.41 -2.57
CA ALA A 88 -1.06 16.54 -3.87
C ALA A 88 -1.83 15.77 -4.96
N PRO A 89 -2.11 16.42 -6.12
CA PRO A 89 -2.78 15.75 -7.23
C PRO A 89 -1.89 14.73 -7.91
N VAL A 90 -2.51 13.63 -8.35
CA VAL A 90 -1.86 12.59 -9.13
C VAL A 90 -2.74 12.20 -10.31
N PHE A 91 -2.12 12.06 -11.46
CA PHE A 91 -2.74 11.44 -12.61
C PHE A 91 -2.13 10.06 -12.84
N PHE A 92 -2.98 9.03 -12.93
CA PHE A 92 -2.60 7.69 -13.32
C PHE A 92 -3.21 7.36 -14.68
N HIS A 93 -2.40 6.73 -15.55
CA HIS A 93 -2.85 6.07 -16.75
C HIS A 93 -2.48 4.60 -16.64
N LEU A 94 -3.49 3.75 -16.49
CA LEU A 94 -3.38 2.31 -16.32
C LEU A 94 -4.15 1.62 -17.43
N ILE A 95 -3.98 0.31 -17.59
CA ILE A 95 -4.76 -0.48 -18.55
C ILE A 95 -5.76 -1.38 -17.84
N GLY A 96 -6.88 -1.63 -18.49
CA GLY A 96 -7.88 -2.60 -18.05
C GLY A 96 -7.39 -4.05 -18.21
N ASP A 97 -8.21 -4.98 -17.76
CA ASP A 97 -7.88 -6.41 -17.71
C ASP A 97 -8.47 -7.23 -18.88
N ARG A 98 -8.98 -6.56 -19.92
CA ARG A 98 -9.56 -7.21 -21.11
C ARG A 98 -8.66 -8.30 -21.72
N TRP A 99 -7.34 -8.07 -21.70
CA TRP A 99 -6.33 -8.99 -22.22
C TRP A 99 -5.75 -9.94 -21.16
N GLY A 100 -6.29 -9.89 -19.95
CA GLY A 100 -5.84 -10.64 -18.79
C GLY A 100 -5.19 -9.75 -17.74
N THR A 101 -5.11 -10.26 -16.52
CA THR A 101 -4.54 -9.53 -15.37
C THR A 101 -3.03 -9.32 -15.48
N GLU A 102 -2.32 -10.23 -16.12
CA GLU A 102 -0.91 -10.09 -16.52
C GLU A 102 -0.68 -10.80 -17.86
N PHE A 103 -0.02 -10.12 -18.79
CA PHE A 103 0.31 -10.69 -20.10
C PHE A 103 1.62 -10.11 -20.65
N ARG A 104 2.17 -10.79 -21.67
CA ARG A 104 3.36 -10.33 -22.39
C ARG A 104 2.97 -9.79 -23.74
N GLY A 105 3.44 -8.57 -24.04
CA GLY A 105 3.22 -7.93 -25.33
C GLY A 105 3.88 -8.70 -26.47
N GLY A 106 3.31 -8.55 -27.67
CA GLY A 106 3.85 -9.05 -28.93
C GLY A 106 4.37 -7.93 -29.83
N GLY A 107 4.78 -8.26 -31.06
CA GLY A 107 5.22 -7.30 -32.07
C GLY A 107 6.40 -6.46 -31.61
N GLU A 108 6.30 -5.14 -31.79
CA GLU A 108 7.35 -4.16 -31.43
C GLU A 108 7.72 -4.20 -29.93
N PHE A 109 6.79 -4.62 -29.05
CA PHE A 109 6.97 -4.70 -27.61
C PHE A 109 7.03 -6.13 -27.09
N ALA A 110 7.56 -7.06 -27.90
CA ALA A 110 7.65 -8.47 -27.56
C ALA A 110 8.32 -8.71 -26.20
N GLY A 111 7.67 -9.50 -25.36
CA GLY A 111 8.15 -9.84 -24.01
C GLY A 111 7.94 -8.77 -22.92
N ARG A 112 7.50 -7.56 -23.27
CA ARG A 112 7.18 -6.53 -22.27
C ARG A 112 5.99 -6.96 -21.42
N LEU A 113 6.12 -6.90 -20.10
CA LEU A 113 5.04 -7.18 -19.16
C LEU A 113 3.99 -6.08 -19.20
N TYR A 114 2.74 -6.49 -19.12
CA TYR A 114 1.58 -5.63 -18.92
C TYR A 114 0.73 -6.18 -17.79
N SER A 115 0.35 -5.31 -16.86
CA SER A 115 -0.55 -5.59 -15.74
C SER A 115 -1.85 -4.83 -15.93
N GLY A 116 -2.93 -5.59 -16.16
CA GLY A 116 -4.29 -5.08 -16.35
C GLY A 116 -5.08 -5.08 -15.04
N TRP A 117 -6.06 -4.19 -14.92
CA TRP A 117 -6.84 -3.97 -13.71
C TRP A 117 -8.33 -3.91 -14.01
N SER A 118 -9.15 -4.72 -13.33
CA SER A 118 -10.58 -4.47 -13.25
C SER A 118 -10.85 -3.17 -12.47
N LEU A 119 -12.01 -2.55 -12.65
CA LEU A 119 -12.36 -1.35 -11.88
C LEU A 119 -12.38 -1.60 -10.37
N THR A 120 -12.84 -2.77 -9.94
CA THR A 120 -12.85 -3.15 -8.52
C THR A 120 -11.44 -3.32 -7.96
N ASP A 121 -10.57 -4.03 -8.67
CA ASP A 121 -9.18 -4.24 -8.22
C ASP A 121 -8.40 -2.92 -8.22
N LEU A 122 -8.69 -2.04 -9.17
CA LEU A 122 -8.07 -0.71 -9.26
C LEU A 122 -8.50 0.19 -8.11
N ASP A 123 -9.79 0.19 -7.76
CA ASP A 123 -10.31 0.94 -6.60
C ASP A 123 -9.67 0.45 -5.30
N ASP A 124 -9.62 -0.87 -5.09
CA ASP A 124 -8.96 -1.49 -3.93
C ASP A 124 -7.46 -1.13 -3.86
N LEU A 125 -6.76 -1.17 -4.99
CA LEU A 125 -5.35 -0.84 -5.10
C LEU A 125 -5.09 0.63 -4.73
N LEU A 126 -5.84 1.56 -5.31
CA LEU A 126 -5.66 3.00 -5.08
C LEU A 126 -6.09 3.39 -3.67
N THR A 127 -7.22 2.86 -3.18
CA THR A 127 -7.67 3.04 -1.79
C THR A 127 -6.63 2.48 -0.81
N GLY A 128 -6.16 1.27 -1.04
CA GLY A 128 -5.10 0.65 -0.23
C GLY A 128 -3.82 1.48 -0.22
N ALA A 129 -3.41 2.01 -1.35
CA ALA A 129 -2.23 2.87 -1.47
C ALA A 129 -2.43 4.28 -0.90
N GLY A 130 -3.63 4.62 -0.41
CA GLY A 130 -3.92 5.91 0.22
C GLY A 130 -4.20 7.04 -0.76
N PHE A 131 -4.74 6.73 -1.93
CA PHE A 131 -5.19 7.73 -2.90
C PHE A 131 -6.72 7.85 -2.89
N ALA A 132 -7.21 9.08 -2.82
CA ALA A 132 -8.62 9.40 -2.99
C ALA A 132 -8.88 9.70 -4.47
N VAL A 133 -9.61 8.82 -5.15
CA VAL A 133 -9.99 9.00 -6.55
C VAL A 133 -11.03 10.12 -6.65
N THR A 134 -10.75 11.13 -7.47
CA THR A 134 -11.65 12.26 -7.73
C THR A 134 -12.39 12.13 -9.06
N ARG A 135 -11.76 11.46 -10.02
CA ARG A 135 -12.36 11.16 -11.33
C ARG A 135 -11.70 9.94 -11.93
N MET A 136 -12.50 9.05 -12.50
CA MET A 136 -12.03 7.92 -13.29
C MET A 136 -12.81 7.87 -14.59
N VAL A 137 -12.09 7.67 -15.70
CA VAL A 137 -12.67 7.50 -17.04
C VAL A 137 -12.04 6.26 -17.64
N SER A 138 -12.87 5.34 -18.10
CA SER A 138 -12.44 4.15 -18.85
C SER A 138 -12.76 4.32 -20.31
N THR A 139 -11.84 3.96 -21.20
CA THR A 139 -12.02 4.02 -22.64
C THR A 139 -12.39 2.63 -23.15
N GLU A 140 -13.50 2.53 -23.90
CA GLU A 140 -14.00 1.24 -24.38
C GLU A 140 -13.08 0.61 -25.46
N GLY A 141 -12.43 1.44 -26.28
CA GLY A 141 -11.59 0.96 -27.39
C GLY A 141 -10.22 0.44 -26.95
N ASP A 142 -9.53 1.23 -26.16
CA ASP A 142 -8.13 1.01 -25.76
C ASP A 142 -7.98 0.25 -24.44
N ASP A 143 -9.09 0.00 -23.74
CA ASP A 143 -9.12 -0.62 -22.42
C ASP A 143 -8.20 0.11 -21.42
N ASP A 144 -8.21 1.45 -21.47
CA ASP A 144 -7.42 2.31 -20.61
C ASP A 144 -8.26 2.88 -19.46
N HIS A 145 -7.63 3.03 -18.29
CA HIS A 145 -8.17 3.74 -17.13
C HIS A 145 -7.38 5.02 -16.87
N LEU A 146 -8.03 6.17 -17.06
CA LEU A 146 -7.49 7.49 -16.76
C LEU A 146 -8.03 7.94 -15.41
N VAL A 147 -7.15 8.08 -14.41
CA VAL A 147 -7.55 8.35 -13.03
C VAL A 147 -6.92 9.65 -12.55
N LEU A 148 -7.75 10.57 -12.08
CA LEU A 148 -7.35 11.71 -11.26
C LEU A 148 -7.59 11.35 -9.80
N ALA A 149 -6.57 11.50 -9.00
CA ALA A 149 -6.63 11.22 -7.57
C ALA A 149 -5.87 12.29 -6.78
N ARG A 150 -6.06 12.27 -5.46
CA ARG A 150 -5.27 13.06 -4.51
C ARG A 150 -4.61 12.12 -3.50
N ARG A 151 -3.42 12.47 -3.07
CA ARG A 151 -2.77 11.82 -1.94
C ARG A 151 -3.56 12.10 -0.66
N ALA A 152 -4.32 11.12 -0.18
CA ALA A 152 -5.09 11.27 1.05
C ALA A 152 -4.20 11.32 2.30
N VAL A 153 -4.67 11.98 3.35
CA VAL A 153 -4.00 11.95 4.66
C VAL A 153 -4.37 10.66 5.37
N THR A 154 -3.70 9.58 5.00
CA THR A 154 -3.88 8.23 5.55
C THR A 154 -2.57 7.45 5.47
N LEU A 155 -2.57 6.17 5.84
CA LEU A 155 -1.46 5.26 5.66
C LEU A 155 -1.66 4.43 4.38
N PRO A 156 -0.63 4.29 3.52
CA PRO A 156 -0.66 3.32 2.43
C PRO A 156 -0.50 1.91 2.97
N ASP A 157 -1.05 0.93 2.26
CA ASP A 157 -0.72 -0.48 2.45
C ASP A 157 0.75 -0.71 2.06
N THR A 158 1.55 -1.19 2.98
CA THR A 158 2.92 -1.64 2.69
C THR A 158 2.92 -3.15 2.57
N VAL A 159 2.49 -3.63 1.42
CA VAL A 159 2.28 -5.06 1.13
C VAL A 159 2.94 -5.45 -0.19
N GLY A 160 3.18 -6.73 -0.38
CA GLY A 160 3.81 -7.26 -1.58
C GLY A 160 3.79 -8.80 -1.59
N PRO A 161 4.49 -9.43 -2.53
CA PRO A 161 4.52 -10.89 -2.64
C PRO A 161 5.22 -11.56 -1.45
N ASN A 162 4.89 -12.84 -1.25
CA ASN A 162 5.58 -13.71 -0.29
C ASN A 162 5.58 -13.21 1.17
N MET A 163 4.56 -12.50 1.61
CA MET A 163 4.44 -12.08 3.01
C MET A 163 4.32 -13.29 3.93
N GLY A 164 5.18 -13.36 4.95
CA GLY A 164 5.08 -14.33 6.04
C GLY A 164 3.96 -13.99 7.02
N LEU A 165 3.67 -12.69 7.18
CA LEU A 165 2.58 -12.21 8.02
C LEU A 165 2.05 -10.87 7.45
N LEU A 166 0.74 -10.76 7.34
CA LEU A 166 0.04 -9.48 7.10
C LEU A 166 -0.49 -8.97 8.44
N VAL A 167 0.01 -7.85 8.91
CA VAL A 167 -0.50 -7.14 10.09
C VAL A 167 -1.59 -6.18 9.65
N CYS A 168 -2.79 -6.36 10.19
CA CYS A 168 -3.95 -5.52 9.92
C CYS A 168 -4.30 -4.68 11.16
N GLY A 169 -4.07 -3.37 11.10
CA GLY A 169 -4.55 -2.42 12.10
C GLY A 169 -6.06 -2.19 11.97
N LEU A 170 -6.67 -1.53 12.95
CA LEU A 170 -8.08 -1.16 12.86
C LEU A 170 -8.26 0.01 11.88
N ASN A 171 -7.60 1.12 12.16
CA ASN A 171 -7.51 2.29 11.30
C ASN A 171 -6.35 3.19 11.75
N PRO A 172 -5.83 4.09 10.91
CA PRO A 172 -4.84 5.05 11.33
C PRO A 172 -5.37 5.99 12.42
N SER A 173 -4.58 6.26 13.45
CA SER A 173 -4.82 7.48 14.23
C SER A 173 -4.46 8.70 13.39
N VAL A 174 -5.04 9.87 13.69
CA VAL A 174 -4.69 11.13 13.01
C VAL A 174 -3.17 11.36 13.06
N TYR A 175 -2.54 11.14 14.22
CA TYR A 175 -1.09 11.23 14.36
C TYR A 175 -0.32 10.26 13.42
N SER A 176 -0.74 8.98 13.36
CA SER A 176 -0.08 8.00 12.49
C SER A 176 -0.20 8.37 11.02
N ALA A 177 -1.37 8.86 10.58
CA ALA A 177 -1.58 9.35 9.23
C ALA A 177 -0.73 10.60 8.91
N GLU A 178 -0.56 11.50 9.91
CA GLU A 178 0.31 12.68 9.77
C GLU A 178 1.78 12.33 9.67
N VAL A 179 2.29 11.39 10.49
CA VAL A 179 3.71 10.99 10.44
C VAL A 179 4.01 9.97 9.34
N GLY A 180 2.98 9.31 8.80
CA GLY A 180 3.12 8.30 7.74
C GLY A 180 3.59 6.93 8.22
N VAL A 181 3.39 6.62 9.52
CA VAL A 181 3.83 5.36 10.13
C VAL A 181 2.70 4.74 10.94
N GLY A 182 2.32 3.52 10.57
CA GLY A 182 1.34 2.73 11.31
C GLY A 182 1.80 2.47 12.75
N PHE A 183 0.86 2.52 13.71
CA PHE A 183 1.17 2.39 15.15
C PHE A 183 2.20 3.41 15.66
N GLY A 184 2.41 4.52 14.93
CA GLY A 184 3.44 5.52 15.21
C GLY A 184 3.14 6.45 16.39
N ARG A 185 1.91 6.43 16.95
CA ARG A 185 1.54 7.29 18.06
C ARG A 185 2.43 7.04 19.28
N PRO A 186 2.98 8.08 19.94
CA PRO A 186 3.71 7.93 21.19
C PRO A 186 2.93 7.09 22.23
N GLY A 187 3.60 6.16 22.87
CA GLY A 187 2.99 5.20 23.79
C GLY A 187 2.34 3.98 23.13
N ASN A 188 2.28 3.87 21.79
CA ASN A 188 1.89 2.63 21.15
C ASN A 188 3.00 1.59 21.28
N ARG A 189 2.64 0.36 21.64
CA ARG A 189 3.59 -0.72 21.98
C ARG A 189 3.81 -1.72 20.85
N PHE A 190 3.20 -1.48 19.65
CA PHE A 190 3.37 -2.41 18.52
C PHE A 190 4.84 -2.57 18.13
N TRP A 191 5.53 -1.47 17.82
CA TRP A 191 6.92 -1.55 17.36
C TRP A 191 7.88 -2.11 18.40
N PRO A 192 7.83 -1.70 19.69
CA PRO A 192 8.62 -2.35 20.74
C PRO A 192 8.37 -3.84 20.84
N ALA A 193 7.09 -4.27 20.79
CA ALA A 193 6.73 -5.69 20.84
C ALA A 193 7.20 -6.45 19.58
N ALA A 194 7.09 -5.84 18.39
CA ALA A 194 7.54 -6.43 17.12
C ALA A 194 9.06 -6.65 17.08
N VAL A 195 9.83 -5.71 17.61
CA VAL A 195 11.30 -5.86 17.74
C VAL A 195 11.62 -6.96 18.77
N ALA A 196 10.98 -6.94 19.94
CA ALA A 196 11.19 -7.96 20.97
C ALA A 196 10.77 -9.38 20.51
N ALA A 197 9.76 -9.49 19.64
CA ALA A 197 9.34 -10.74 19.02
C ALA A 197 10.28 -11.20 17.88
N GLY A 198 11.30 -10.45 17.54
CA GLY A 198 12.13 -10.70 16.36
C GLY A 198 11.36 -10.64 15.03
N LEU A 199 10.20 -10.00 15.03
CA LEU A 199 9.36 -9.85 13.84
C LEU A 199 9.97 -8.85 12.86
N VAL A 200 10.59 -7.80 13.38
CA VAL A 200 11.31 -6.76 12.64
C VAL A 200 12.61 -6.40 13.36
N SER A 201 13.60 -5.90 12.63
CA SER A 201 14.86 -5.40 13.22
C SER A 201 14.84 -3.88 13.43
N ASN A 202 14.05 -3.14 12.63
CA ASN A 202 13.90 -1.70 12.73
C ASN A 202 12.47 -1.33 13.17
N ALA A 203 12.36 -0.53 14.24
CA ALA A 203 11.09 0.03 14.64
C ALA A 203 10.68 1.20 13.74
N PHE A 204 9.38 1.44 13.61
CA PHE A 204 8.80 2.57 12.88
C PHE A 204 9.15 2.64 11.38
N ASP A 205 9.54 1.52 10.79
CA ASP A 205 9.86 1.43 9.36
C ASP A 205 9.09 0.29 8.67
N PRO A 206 7.86 0.56 8.19
CA PRO A 206 7.04 -0.44 7.51
C PRO A 206 7.64 -0.89 6.18
N TYR A 207 8.43 -0.04 5.51
CA TYR A 207 9.12 -0.42 4.26
C TYR A 207 10.27 -1.40 4.51
N HIS A 208 11.00 -1.20 5.61
CA HIS A 208 12.01 -2.17 6.05
C HIS A 208 11.35 -3.50 6.47
N ALA A 209 10.21 -3.43 7.18
CA ALA A 209 9.46 -4.61 7.62
C ALA A 209 9.06 -5.51 6.44
N ILE A 210 8.49 -4.94 5.36
CA ILE A 210 8.11 -5.74 4.19
C ILE A 210 9.32 -6.23 3.40
N ARG A 211 10.33 -5.39 3.16
CA ARG A 211 11.47 -5.70 2.31
C ARG A 211 12.45 -6.72 2.91
N HIS A 212 12.63 -6.70 4.22
CA HIS A 212 13.66 -7.52 4.89
C HIS A 212 13.08 -8.61 5.80
N HIS A 213 11.84 -8.45 6.26
CA HIS A 213 11.20 -9.41 7.18
C HIS A 213 9.94 -10.05 6.60
N ARG A 214 9.49 -9.63 5.39
CA ARG A 214 8.27 -10.16 4.76
C ARG A 214 7.02 -9.91 5.63
N ILE A 215 7.02 -8.81 6.37
CA ILE A 215 5.89 -8.36 7.20
C ILE A 215 5.16 -7.24 6.45
N GLY A 216 3.98 -7.57 5.94
CA GLY A 216 3.10 -6.58 5.32
C GLY A 216 2.24 -5.87 6.36
N MET A 217 1.82 -4.65 6.06
CA MET A 217 0.96 -3.85 6.93
C MET A 217 -0.18 -3.22 6.13
N THR A 218 -1.39 -3.30 6.68
CA THR A 218 -2.61 -2.66 6.19
C THR A 218 -3.46 -2.21 7.37
N ASP A 219 -4.51 -1.42 7.10
CA ASP A 219 -5.55 -1.08 8.06
C ASP A 219 -6.91 -1.56 7.53
N LEU A 220 -7.78 -2.03 8.43
CA LEU A 220 -9.13 -2.47 8.09
C LEU A 220 -9.92 -1.30 7.48
N VAL A 221 -9.90 -0.14 8.13
CA VAL A 221 -10.49 1.09 7.63
C VAL A 221 -9.39 2.11 7.33
N LYS A 222 -9.42 2.71 6.13
CA LYS A 222 -8.37 3.65 5.71
C LYS A 222 -8.59 5.06 6.25
N ARG A 223 -9.78 5.41 6.73
CA ARG A 223 -10.10 6.72 7.29
C ARG A 223 -9.45 6.93 8.65
N PRO A 224 -8.60 7.95 8.85
CA PRO A 224 -8.01 8.25 10.15
C PRO A 224 -9.08 8.81 11.10
N THR A 225 -9.00 8.42 12.37
CA THR A 225 -9.87 8.95 13.42
C THR A 225 -9.09 9.24 14.70
N ARG A 226 -9.68 10.07 15.57
CA ARG A 226 -9.14 10.28 16.92
C ARG A 226 -9.45 9.10 17.84
N ARG A 227 -10.62 8.48 17.67
CA ARG A 227 -11.12 7.35 18.45
C ARG A 227 -11.75 6.30 17.53
N ALA A 228 -11.55 5.03 17.83
CA ALA A 228 -12.15 3.92 17.08
C ALA A 228 -13.69 3.97 17.06
N ALA A 229 -14.33 4.53 18.10
CA ALA A 229 -15.78 4.68 18.18
C ALA A 229 -16.38 5.65 17.14
N GLU A 230 -15.57 6.37 16.38
CA GLU A 230 -16.01 7.23 15.27
C GLU A 230 -16.24 6.43 13.98
N LEU A 231 -15.86 5.16 13.94
CA LEU A 231 -16.05 4.27 12.80
C LEU A 231 -17.40 3.58 12.88
N SER A 232 -18.08 3.47 11.74
CA SER A 232 -19.35 2.76 11.60
C SER A 232 -19.12 1.25 11.34
N THR A 233 -20.14 0.45 11.58
CA THR A 233 -20.16 -0.98 11.24
C THR A 233 -19.98 -1.18 9.73
N GLU A 234 -20.61 -0.34 8.91
CA GLU A 234 -20.48 -0.36 7.45
C GLU A 234 -19.02 -0.15 7.00
N GLU A 235 -18.29 0.78 7.62
CA GLU A 235 -16.86 0.96 7.32
C GLU A 235 -16.03 -0.29 7.65
N TYR A 236 -16.38 -1.01 8.72
CA TYR A 236 -15.73 -2.29 9.05
C TYR A 236 -16.07 -3.38 8.03
N GLU A 237 -17.33 -3.47 7.58
CA GLU A 237 -17.76 -4.44 6.58
C GLU A 237 -17.07 -4.22 5.24
N LEU A 238 -17.09 -2.99 4.73
CA LEU A 238 -16.41 -2.61 3.49
C LEU A 238 -14.89 -2.83 3.59
N GLY A 239 -14.31 -2.46 4.74
CA GLY A 239 -12.90 -2.66 5.02
C GLY A 239 -12.50 -4.13 5.05
N LEU A 240 -13.31 -4.99 5.70
CA LEU A 240 -13.05 -6.42 5.76
C LEU A 240 -13.13 -7.05 4.37
N ALA A 241 -14.13 -6.68 3.57
CA ALA A 241 -14.26 -7.16 2.20
C ALA A 241 -13.04 -6.77 1.34
N ARG A 242 -12.54 -5.53 1.48
CA ARG A 242 -11.30 -5.08 0.81
C ARG A 242 -10.08 -5.90 1.27
N VAL A 243 -9.90 -6.07 2.57
CA VAL A 243 -8.77 -6.84 3.12
C VAL A 243 -8.86 -8.30 2.69
N GLU A 244 -10.05 -8.88 2.62
CA GLU A 244 -10.25 -10.25 2.14
C GLU A 244 -9.83 -10.41 0.67
N ARG A 245 -10.18 -9.46 -0.23
CA ARG A 245 -9.71 -9.45 -1.63
C ARG A 245 -8.20 -9.30 -1.71
N LEU A 246 -7.61 -8.40 -0.90
CA LEU A 246 -6.16 -8.24 -0.79
C LEU A 246 -5.47 -9.55 -0.38
N VAL A 247 -6.02 -10.27 0.60
CA VAL A 247 -5.50 -11.55 1.08
C VAL A 247 -5.63 -12.64 0.01
N ARG A 248 -6.76 -12.71 -0.68
CA ARG A 248 -6.95 -13.66 -1.80
C ARG A 248 -5.97 -13.42 -2.92
N TRP A 249 -5.64 -12.16 -3.18
CA TRP A 249 -4.70 -11.78 -4.23
C TRP A 249 -3.25 -12.05 -3.84
N LEU A 250 -2.77 -11.50 -2.72
CA LEU A 250 -1.35 -11.54 -2.32
C LEU A 250 -0.95 -12.79 -1.53
N GLN A 251 -1.92 -13.56 -1.04
CA GLN A 251 -1.73 -14.84 -0.37
C GLN A 251 -0.66 -14.80 0.75
N PRO A 252 -0.77 -13.91 1.76
CA PRO A 252 0.14 -13.94 2.91
C PRO A 252 0.06 -15.29 3.61
N ALA A 253 1.13 -15.74 4.27
CA ALA A 253 1.09 -17.01 4.99
C ALA A 253 0.11 -16.99 6.17
N ALA A 254 -0.04 -15.86 6.87
CA ALA A 254 -1.03 -15.65 7.91
C ALA A 254 -1.42 -14.15 8.02
N ILE A 255 -2.52 -13.87 8.72
CA ILE A 255 -3.00 -12.51 9.00
C ILE A 255 -3.07 -12.31 10.51
N CYS A 256 -2.58 -11.16 11.00
CA CYS A 256 -2.71 -10.76 12.40
C CYS A 256 -3.50 -9.45 12.49
N PHE A 257 -4.71 -9.51 13.03
CA PHE A 257 -5.49 -8.31 13.38
C PHE A 257 -5.03 -7.77 14.73
N VAL A 258 -4.68 -6.48 14.77
CA VAL A 258 -4.24 -5.80 15.99
C VAL A 258 -5.41 -5.07 16.62
N GLY A 259 -5.97 -5.66 17.67
CA GLY A 259 -7.22 -5.23 18.30
C GLY A 259 -8.41 -6.07 17.81
N LEU A 260 -9.31 -6.43 18.72
CA LEU A 260 -10.43 -7.33 18.45
C LEU A 260 -11.67 -6.61 17.89
N ALA A 261 -11.74 -5.29 18.03
CA ALA A 261 -12.97 -4.53 17.80
C ALA A 261 -13.52 -4.67 16.37
N GLY A 262 -12.68 -4.55 15.36
CA GLY A 262 -13.10 -4.68 13.96
C GLY A 262 -13.63 -6.06 13.62
N TRP A 263 -12.91 -7.11 14.06
CA TRP A 263 -13.34 -8.50 13.85
C TRP A 263 -14.67 -8.79 14.56
N ARG A 264 -14.77 -8.38 15.83
CA ARG A 264 -15.99 -8.57 16.65
C ARG A 264 -17.20 -7.84 16.07
N ALA A 265 -17.01 -6.72 15.41
CA ALA A 265 -18.11 -5.97 14.82
C ALA A 265 -18.73 -6.68 13.63
N VAL A 266 -17.95 -7.45 12.83
CA VAL A 266 -18.41 -7.91 11.50
C VAL A 266 -18.28 -9.42 11.28
N ARG A 267 -17.60 -10.16 12.15
CA ARG A 267 -17.40 -11.62 12.00
C ARG A 267 -17.92 -12.43 13.19
N ASP A 268 -17.34 -12.22 14.36
CA ASP A 268 -17.69 -12.98 15.56
C ASP A 268 -17.62 -12.08 16.79
N ARG A 269 -18.76 -11.78 17.35
CA ARG A 269 -18.92 -10.91 18.53
C ARG A 269 -18.23 -11.46 19.78
N ALA A 270 -18.10 -12.79 19.87
CA ALA A 270 -17.49 -13.49 21.00
C ALA A 270 -16.00 -13.80 20.79
N ALA A 271 -15.42 -13.44 19.63
CA ALA A 271 -14.04 -13.76 19.31
C ALA A 271 -13.06 -13.30 20.41
N GLU A 272 -12.14 -14.18 20.76
CA GLU A 272 -11.08 -13.93 21.73
C GLU A 272 -9.72 -13.79 21.03
N ALA A 273 -8.72 -13.27 21.75
CA ALA A 273 -7.35 -13.21 21.26
C ALA A 273 -6.80 -14.63 21.06
N GLY A 274 -6.14 -14.87 19.93
CA GLY A 274 -5.63 -16.18 19.53
C GLY A 274 -5.96 -16.52 18.09
N VAL A 275 -5.73 -17.78 17.72
CA VAL A 275 -6.07 -18.33 16.40
C VAL A 275 -7.59 -18.38 16.26
N GLN A 276 -8.10 -17.92 15.14
CA GLN A 276 -9.52 -17.99 14.84
C GLN A 276 -9.85 -19.27 14.07
N ALA A 277 -11.04 -19.83 14.34
CA ALA A 277 -11.54 -21.01 13.65
C ALA A 277 -11.73 -20.73 12.15
N ASP A 278 -12.25 -19.55 11.84
CA ASP A 278 -12.45 -19.09 10.46
C ASP A 278 -11.24 -18.29 9.98
N GLY A 279 -10.75 -18.65 8.78
CA GLY A 279 -9.75 -17.86 8.07
C GLY A 279 -10.36 -16.65 7.35
N LEU A 280 -9.51 -15.90 6.68
CA LEU A 280 -9.90 -14.82 5.79
C LEU A 280 -9.20 -15.01 4.44
N GLY A 281 -9.98 -15.03 3.34
CA GLY A 281 -9.41 -15.21 2.00
C GLY A 281 -8.60 -16.52 1.83
N GLY A 282 -8.94 -17.58 2.60
CA GLY A 282 -8.24 -18.86 2.61
C GLY A 282 -6.96 -18.90 3.46
N ARG A 283 -6.72 -17.89 4.28
CA ARG A 283 -5.53 -17.81 5.14
C ARG A 283 -5.87 -17.80 6.62
N PRO A 284 -5.00 -18.41 7.47
CA PRO A 284 -5.22 -18.43 8.90
C PRO A 284 -5.18 -17.02 9.51
N VAL A 285 -6.06 -16.79 10.48
CA VAL A 285 -6.22 -15.51 11.17
C VAL A 285 -5.84 -15.63 12.63
N TYR A 286 -5.08 -14.66 13.10
CA TYR A 286 -4.77 -14.46 14.51
C TYR A 286 -5.31 -13.11 14.97
N LEU A 287 -6.01 -13.07 16.10
CA LEU A 287 -6.42 -11.84 16.76
C LEU A 287 -5.49 -11.56 17.94
N MET A 288 -5.01 -10.35 18.07
CA MET A 288 -4.24 -9.93 19.24
C MET A 288 -4.88 -8.74 19.95
N PRO A 289 -4.60 -8.53 21.23
CA PRO A 289 -5.03 -7.32 21.93
C PRO A 289 -4.52 -6.06 21.26
N SER A 290 -5.23 -4.94 21.47
CA SER A 290 -4.77 -3.63 20.99
C SER A 290 -3.43 -3.25 21.59
N THR A 291 -2.52 -2.74 20.77
CA THR A 291 -1.20 -2.25 21.18
C THR A 291 -1.23 -0.78 21.64
N SER A 292 -2.39 -0.14 21.60
CA SER A 292 -2.57 1.24 22.07
C SER A 292 -2.12 1.40 23.53
N GLY A 293 -1.47 2.51 23.86
CA GLY A 293 -1.14 2.87 25.24
C GLY A 293 -2.34 2.97 26.17
N LEU A 294 -3.57 3.07 25.62
CA LEU A 294 -4.81 3.06 26.40
C LEU A 294 -5.23 1.64 26.84
N ASN A 295 -4.63 0.59 26.30
CA ASN A 295 -4.89 -0.79 26.73
C ASN A 295 -4.03 -1.10 27.97
N ALA A 296 -4.61 -0.96 29.15
CA ALA A 296 -3.94 -1.28 30.42
C ALA A 296 -3.88 -2.79 30.77
N HIS A 297 -4.63 -3.63 30.02
CA HIS A 297 -4.78 -5.06 30.35
C HIS A 297 -3.68 -5.96 29.77
N SER A 298 -2.86 -5.46 28.86
CA SER A 298 -1.77 -6.24 28.24
C SER A 298 -0.43 -5.59 28.55
N THR A 299 0.54 -6.36 28.97
CA THR A 299 1.93 -5.93 29.13
C THR A 299 2.67 -5.96 27.78
N LEU A 300 3.87 -5.41 27.71
CA LEU A 300 4.72 -5.53 26.52
C LEU A 300 5.06 -7.02 26.24
N SER A 301 5.30 -7.79 27.28
CA SER A 301 5.57 -9.24 27.19
C SER A 301 4.40 -9.99 26.56
N ASP A 302 3.16 -9.70 26.99
CA ASP A 302 1.95 -10.33 26.43
C ASP A 302 1.81 -10.02 24.93
N LEU A 303 1.98 -8.74 24.55
CA LEU A 303 1.92 -8.33 23.16
C LEU A 303 3.01 -8.99 22.31
N THR A 304 4.22 -9.14 22.87
CA THR A 304 5.33 -9.85 22.23
C THR A 304 4.98 -11.32 22.00
N ALA A 305 4.42 -12.00 23.00
CA ALA A 305 3.99 -13.40 22.90
C ALA A 305 2.91 -13.59 21.82
N HIS A 306 1.94 -12.66 21.72
CA HIS A 306 0.94 -12.69 20.65
C HIS A 306 1.57 -12.55 19.25
N LEU A 307 2.54 -11.66 19.05
CA LEU A 307 3.21 -11.50 17.76
C LEU A 307 4.05 -12.72 17.37
N VAL A 308 4.73 -13.36 18.34
CA VAL A 308 5.43 -14.65 18.15
C VAL A 308 4.45 -15.73 17.70
N ALA A 309 3.31 -15.85 18.39
CA ALA A 309 2.28 -16.83 18.06
C ALA A 309 1.66 -16.58 16.67
N ALA A 310 1.37 -15.32 16.33
CA ALA A 310 0.87 -14.95 14.99
C ALA A 310 1.86 -15.29 13.87
N ARG A 311 3.16 -15.03 14.07
CA ARG A 311 4.21 -15.40 13.11
C ARG A 311 4.31 -16.90 12.90
N ALA A 312 4.16 -17.69 13.99
CA ALA A 312 4.27 -19.14 13.94
C ALA A 312 3.18 -19.81 13.07
N LEU A 313 2.02 -19.17 12.89
CA LEU A 313 0.98 -19.64 11.96
C LEU A 313 1.46 -19.63 10.51
N GLY A 314 2.17 -18.60 10.11
CA GLY A 314 2.70 -18.48 8.73
C GLY A 314 3.85 -19.45 8.41
N VAL A 315 4.42 -20.13 9.41
CA VAL A 315 5.49 -21.14 9.20
C VAL A 315 4.90 -22.54 9.04
N ARG A 316 3.66 -22.77 9.49
CA ARG A 316 2.99 -24.08 9.49
C ARG A 316 2.09 -24.32 8.27
N SER A 317 1.86 -23.31 7.48
CA SER A 317 1.08 -23.32 6.23
C SER A 317 2.02 -23.28 5.02
#